data_5b3adb6321c0492d510f2aa765980db9
#
_entry.id   5b3adb6321c0492d510f2aa765980db9
#
_cell.length_a   1.000
_cell.length_b   1.000
_cell.length_c   1.000
_cell.angle_alpha   90.00
_cell.angle_beta   90.00
_cell.angle_gamma   90.00
#
_symmetry.space_group_name_H-M   'P 1'
#
loop_
_entity.id
_entity.type
_entity.pdbx_description
1 polymer ?
#
loop_
_entity_poly.entity_id
_entity_poly.type
_entity_poly.pdbx_seq_one_letter_code
_entity_poly.pdbx_strand_id
1 'polypeptide(L)'
;AQGRTVDFRNTVIIMTSNVGARDIAQTTTLGFSASEGSGLSDKEIKSRVMSEMKKLFRPEFLNRIDEIIVFKSLTEEQIAQIVELMVADLRDRMIAQNMSINLDEAAIKLIAKEGTDTTFGARPLRRAIQRLLEDPLSEQILEGRWTSGSVVDVTAVDGELVFNEGTGSIPAPRKRDSIARDAELLLTNFDLGHAGSRPAPAGSLTGGAAD
;
A
#
# COMPACT_ATOMS: atom_id res chain seq x y z
N ALA A 1 -27.76 21.43 17.21
CA ALA A 1 -27.04 20.22 17.62
C ALA A 1 -27.65 19.71 18.92
N GLN A 2 -28.46 18.67 18.83
CA GLN A 2 -28.97 17.98 20.03
C GLN A 2 -27.80 17.22 20.62
N GLY A 3 -27.23 17.68 21.74
CA GLY A 3 -26.15 17.05 22.45
C GLY A 3 -26.52 15.68 22.99
N ARG A 4 -26.44 14.64 22.18
CA ARG A 4 -26.49 13.25 22.65
C ARG A 4 -25.13 12.91 23.24
N THR A 5 -25.09 12.47 24.47
CA THR A 5 -23.92 11.89 25.09
C THR A 5 -23.68 10.52 24.44
N VAL A 6 -22.53 10.34 23.80
CA VAL A 6 -22.11 9.08 23.20
C VAL A 6 -21.01 8.45 24.06
N ASP A 7 -21.12 7.16 24.33
CA ASP A 7 -20.14 6.42 25.10
C ASP A 7 -19.07 5.86 24.18
N PHE A 8 -17.80 6.28 24.37
CA PHE A 8 -16.64 5.85 23.61
C PHE A 8 -15.73 4.86 24.35
N ARG A 9 -16.16 4.32 25.54
CA ARG A 9 -15.31 3.46 26.37
C ARG A 9 -14.83 2.17 25.66
N ASN A 10 -15.64 1.66 24.72
CA ASN A 10 -15.33 0.42 23.98
C ASN A 10 -14.99 0.69 22.50
N THR A 11 -14.39 1.84 22.22
CA THR A 11 -14.02 2.22 20.84
C THR A 11 -12.52 2.35 20.71
N VAL A 12 -12.01 2.06 19.50
CA VAL A 12 -10.66 2.42 19.06
C VAL A 12 -10.76 3.70 18.25
N ILE A 13 -10.01 4.72 18.66
CA ILE A 13 -9.98 6.01 17.95
C ILE A 13 -8.68 6.07 17.16
N ILE A 14 -8.78 6.13 15.84
CA ILE A 14 -7.64 6.26 14.93
C ILE A 14 -7.65 7.66 14.33
N MET A 15 -6.54 8.37 14.48
CA MET A 15 -6.35 9.69 13.88
C MET A 15 -5.20 9.64 12.88
N THR A 16 -5.38 10.25 11.71
CA THR A 16 -4.34 10.36 10.69
C THR A 16 -3.97 11.82 10.49
N SER A 17 -2.68 12.08 10.29
CA SER A 17 -2.16 13.43 10.03
C SER A 17 -0.92 13.36 9.15
N ASN A 18 -0.62 14.45 8.45
CA ASN A 18 0.60 14.63 7.66
C ASN A 18 1.62 15.53 8.36
N VAL A 19 1.61 15.56 9.68
CA VAL A 19 2.57 16.35 10.49
C VAL A 19 4.00 15.91 10.18
N GLY A 20 4.87 16.89 9.96
CA GLY A 20 6.30 16.66 9.69
C GLY A 20 6.62 16.28 8.22
N ALA A 21 5.63 16.00 7.37
CA ALA A 21 5.88 15.62 5.98
C ALA A 21 6.61 16.71 5.19
N ARG A 22 6.30 17.99 5.44
CA ARG A 22 6.96 19.14 4.77
C ARG A 22 8.42 19.28 5.17
N ASP A 23 8.73 19.10 6.45
CA ASP A 23 10.08 19.26 6.97
C ASP A 23 11.00 18.12 6.54
N ILE A 24 10.44 16.91 6.42
CA ILE A 24 11.14 15.75 5.87
C ILE A 24 11.45 15.97 4.39
N ALA A 25 10.46 16.41 3.59
CA ALA A 25 10.64 16.69 2.16
C ALA A 25 11.65 17.82 1.89
N GLN A 26 11.65 18.91 2.66
CA GLN A 26 12.58 20.01 2.50
C GLN A 26 14.03 19.62 2.85
N THR A 27 14.23 18.72 3.78
CA THR A 27 15.58 18.27 4.16
C THR A 27 16.21 17.40 3.07
N THR A 28 15.41 16.68 2.31
CA THR A 28 15.87 15.89 1.14
C THR A 28 16.29 16.82 -0.01
N THR A 29 15.73 18.04 -0.10
CA THR A 29 15.99 18.99 -1.20
C THR A 29 17.19 19.90 -0.91
N LEU A 30 17.59 20.11 0.35
CA LEU A 30 18.72 20.96 0.74
C LEU A 30 20.03 20.16 0.79
N GLY A 31 20.45 19.64 -0.37
CA GLY A 31 21.84 19.50 -0.77
C GLY A 31 22.81 18.79 0.17
N PHE A 32 22.48 17.59 0.65
CA PHE A 32 23.52 16.61 0.92
C PHE A 32 23.52 15.62 -0.24
N SER A 33 24.51 15.81 -1.11
CA SER A 33 24.81 15.00 -2.27
C SER A 33 24.62 13.52 -1.97
N ALA A 34 23.90 12.90 -2.89
CA ALA A 34 23.75 11.47 -3.00
C ALA A 34 25.08 10.73 -2.95
N SER A 35 25.51 10.37 -1.77
CA SER A 35 26.21 9.11 -1.57
C SER A 35 25.13 8.08 -1.31
N GLU A 36 25.06 7.09 -2.16
CA GLU A 36 24.19 5.92 -2.05
C GLU A 36 24.19 5.43 -0.59
N GLY A 37 23.06 5.56 0.10
CA GLY A 37 22.85 5.01 1.44
C GLY A 37 22.56 5.99 2.59
N SER A 38 22.53 7.33 2.43
CA SER A 38 22.26 8.24 3.54
C SER A 38 20.91 8.95 3.46
N GLY A 39 19.85 8.21 3.30
CA GLY A 39 18.51 8.66 3.72
C GLY A 39 18.50 8.83 5.24
N LEU A 40 17.70 9.78 5.74
CA LEU A 40 17.46 9.91 7.18
C LEU A 40 17.09 8.55 7.77
N SER A 41 17.77 8.14 8.82
CA SER A 41 17.43 6.89 9.50
C SER A 41 16.00 6.96 10.05
N ASP A 42 15.34 5.82 10.15
CA ASP A 42 13.96 5.71 10.71
C ASP A 42 13.85 6.40 12.08
N LYS A 43 14.92 6.34 12.88
CA LYS A 43 15.00 6.99 14.19
C LYS A 43 14.99 8.51 14.07
N GLU A 44 15.67 9.06 13.07
CA GLU A 44 15.70 10.52 12.84
C GLU A 44 14.36 11.01 12.31
N ILE A 45 13.73 10.27 11.39
CA ILE A 45 12.38 10.57 10.90
C ILE A 45 11.40 10.59 12.07
N LYS A 46 11.37 9.53 12.88
CA LYS A 46 10.51 9.43 14.07
C LYS A 46 10.76 10.59 15.06
N SER A 47 12.00 10.91 15.33
CA SER A 47 12.37 11.99 16.24
C SER A 47 11.88 13.36 15.73
N ARG A 48 12.01 13.65 14.43
CA ARG A 48 11.52 14.89 13.81
C ARG A 48 10.00 14.98 13.85
N VAL A 49 9.30 13.91 13.45
CA VAL A 49 7.84 13.85 13.54
C VAL A 49 7.37 14.11 14.97
N MET A 50 7.99 13.48 15.95
CA MET A 50 7.67 13.68 17.36
C MET A 50 7.93 15.11 17.82
N SER A 51 8.98 15.75 17.33
CA SER A 51 9.26 17.17 17.62
C SER A 51 8.17 18.08 17.06
N GLU A 52 7.72 17.87 15.81
CA GLU A 52 6.65 18.65 15.20
C GLU A 52 5.29 18.41 15.89
N MET A 53 5.01 17.16 16.27
CA MET A 53 3.81 16.83 17.05
C MET A 53 3.76 17.58 18.38
N LYS A 54 4.89 17.70 19.10
CA LYS A 54 4.98 18.46 20.36
C LYS A 54 4.76 19.96 20.20
N LYS A 55 5.00 20.50 19.00
CA LYS A 55 4.68 21.91 18.70
C LYS A 55 3.18 22.14 18.42
N LEU A 56 2.51 21.14 17.82
CA LEU A 56 1.13 21.23 17.37
C LEU A 56 0.11 20.80 18.43
N PHE A 57 0.46 19.80 19.23
CA PHE A 57 -0.42 19.22 20.22
C PHE A 57 0.07 19.49 21.64
N ARG A 58 -0.90 19.72 22.52
CA ARG A 58 -0.58 19.91 23.95
C ARG A 58 -0.04 18.64 24.57
N PRO A 59 0.87 18.72 25.53
CA PRO A 59 1.45 17.55 26.21
C PRO A 59 0.40 16.62 26.82
N GLU A 60 -0.69 17.19 27.36
CA GLU A 60 -1.78 16.44 27.98
C GLU A 60 -2.52 15.55 26.95
N PHE A 61 -2.58 16.01 25.71
CA PHE A 61 -3.16 15.22 24.61
C PHE A 61 -2.22 14.11 24.18
N LEU A 62 -0.92 14.43 23.96
CA LEU A 62 0.08 13.44 23.54
C LEU A 62 0.25 12.31 24.57
N ASN A 63 0.15 12.62 25.87
CA ASN A 63 0.24 11.64 26.94
C ASN A 63 -0.99 10.69 27.03
N ARG A 64 -2.06 10.97 26.29
CA ARG A 64 -3.25 10.11 26.22
C ARG A 64 -3.32 9.26 24.96
N ILE A 65 -2.35 9.41 24.07
CA ILE A 65 -2.22 8.58 22.86
C ILE A 65 -1.48 7.31 23.26
N ASP A 66 -2.09 6.16 23.01
CA ASP A 66 -1.51 4.86 23.34
C ASP A 66 -0.34 4.53 22.41
N GLU A 67 -0.49 4.82 21.10
CA GLU A 67 0.53 4.52 20.10
C GLU A 67 0.59 5.56 18.97
N ILE A 68 1.81 5.88 18.54
CA ILE A 68 2.07 6.77 17.40
C ILE A 68 2.85 5.99 16.34
N ILE A 69 2.18 5.72 15.23
CA ILE A 69 2.74 5.01 14.09
C ILE A 69 3.21 6.02 13.05
N VAL A 70 4.50 5.99 12.72
CA VAL A 70 5.09 6.82 11.66
C VAL A 70 5.27 5.93 10.43
N PHE A 71 4.53 6.24 9.36
CA PHE A 71 4.68 5.53 8.09
C PHE A 71 5.98 5.92 7.40
N LYS A 72 6.69 4.93 6.91
CA LYS A 72 7.92 5.08 6.13
C LYS A 72 7.60 5.33 4.65
N SER A 73 8.59 5.81 3.91
CA SER A 73 8.52 5.80 2.45
C SER A 73 8.47 4.37 1.93
N LEU A 74 7.72 4.17 0.85
CA LEU A 74 7.61 2.86 0.21
C LEU A 74 8.89 2.54 -0.56
N THR A 75 9.34 1.28 -0.52
CA THR A 75 10.40 0.76 -1.39
C THR A 75 9.84 0.42 -2.78
N GLU A 76 10.72 0.25 -3.77
CA GLU A 76 10.31 -0.15 -5.12
C GLU A 76 9.56 -1.48 -5.11
N GLU A 77 10.02 -2.44 -4.30
CA GLU A 77 9.36 -3.74 -4.15
C GLU A 77 7.95 -3.61 -3.55
N GLN A 78 7.79 -2.73 -2.56
CA GLN A 78 6.47 -2.46 -1.96
C GLN A 78 5.53 -1.78 -2.95
N ILE A 79 6.06 -0.86 -3.77
CA ILE A 79 5.27 -0.22 -4.83
C ILE A 79 4.84 -1.25 -5.88
N ALA A 80 5.73 -2.16 -6.30
CA ALA A 80 5.39 -3.25 -7.20
C ALA A 80 4.29 -4.15 -6.64
N GLN A 81 4.34 -4.49 -5.35
CA GLN A 81 3.27 -5.23 -4.67
C GLN A 81 1.94 -4.48 -4.67
N ILE A 82 1.96 -3.15 -4.49
CA ILE A 82 0.76 -2.33 -4.57
C ILE A 82 0.20 -2.33 -5.99
N VAL A 83 1.04 -2.26 -7.03
CA VAL A 83 0.60 -2.41 -8.43
C VAL A 83 -0.12 -3.73 -8.62
N GLU A 84 0.47 -4.84 -8.18
CA GLU A 84 -0.15 -6.17 -8.27
C GLU A 84 -1.51 -6.25 -7.59
N LEU A 85 -1.66 -5.66 -6.40
CA LEU A 85 -2.94 -5.58 -5.70
C LEU A 85 -3.99 -4.80 -6.48
N MET A 86 -3.60 -3.65 -7.05
CA MET A 86 -4.52 -2.81 -7.80
C MET A 86 -4.93 -3.43 -9.13
N VAL A 87 -4.02 -4.18 -9.76
CA VAL A 87 -4.29 -4.94 -11.00
C VAL A 87 -5.15 -6.18 -10.73
N ALA A 88 -5.15 -6.70 -9.50
CA ALA A 88 -5.98 -7.84 -9.15
C ALA A 88 -7.49 -7.57 -9.37
N ASP A 89 -7.95 -6.35 -9.07
CA ASP A 89 -9.34 -5.94 -9.34
C ASP A 89 -9.67 -5.95 -10.85
N LEU A 90 -8.70 -5.55 -11.69
CA LEU A 90 -8.84 -5.62 -13.14
C LEU A 90 -8.88 -7.07 -13.62
N ARG A 91 -7.99 -7.93 -13.10
CA ARG A 91 -8.00 -9.37 -13.41
C ARG A 91 -9.35 -10.00 -13.10
N ASP A 92 -9.94 -9.72 -11.95
CA ASP A 92 -11.24 -10.27 -11.55
C ASP A 92 -12.36 -9.80 -12.49
N ARG A 93 -12.33 -8.54 -12.94
CA ARG A 93 -13.28 -8.03 -13.95
C ARG A 93 -13.12 -8.71 -15.31
N MET A 94 -11.88 -8.97 -15.74
CA MET A 94 -11.56 -9.68 -16.98
C MET A 94 -12.04 -11.14 -16.91
N ILE A 95 -11.80 -11.83 -15.80
CA ILE A 95 -12.25 -13.20 -15.57
C ILE A 95 -13.78 -13.29 -15.61
N ALA A 96 -14.49 -12.31 -15.06
CA ALA A 96 -15.97 -12.26 -15.13
C ALA A 96 -16.50 -12.16 -16.56
N GLN A 97 -15.69 -11.65 -17.51
CA GLN A 97 -15.97 -11.59 -18.94
C GLN A 97 -15.36 -12.75 -19.74
N ASN A 98 -14.89 -13.80 -19.04
CA ASN A 98 -14.19 -14.93 -19.62
C ASN A 98 -12.94 -14.51 -20.42
N MET A 99 -12.16 -13.59 -19.88
CA MET A 99 -10.86 -13.14 -20.37
C MET A 99 -9.84 -13.18 -19.24
N SER A 100 -8.56 -13.15 -19.58
CA SER A 100 -7.48 -13.07 -18.58
C SER A 100 -6.43 -12.05 -18.98
N ILE A 101 -5.74 -11.47 -17.99
CA ILE A 101 -4.63 -10.56 -18.21
C ILE A 101 -3.46 -10.92 -17.29
N ASN A 102 -2.27 -11.01 -17.85
CA ASN A 102 -1.02 -11.24 -17.16
C ASN A 102 -0.09 -10.04 -17.40
N LEU A 103 0.57 -9.59 -16.38
CA LEU A 103 1.62 -8.58 -16.46
C LEU A 103 2.95 -9.23 -16.11
N ASP A 104 3.97 -8.98 -16.92
CA ASP A 104 5.33 -9.37 -16.57
C ASP A 104 5.97 -8.35 -15.61
N GLU A 105 7.16 -8.69 -15.13
CA GLU A 105 7.90 -7.84 -14.19
C GLU A 105 8.27 -6.47 -14.82
N ALA A 106 8.53 -6.43 -16.13
CA ALA A 106 8.87 -5.20 -16.84
C ALA A 106 7.66 -4.25 -16.90
N ALA A 107 6.46 -4.77 -17.17
CA ALA A 107 5.22 -4.00 -17.15
C ALA A 107 4.91 -3.44 -15.75
N ILE A 108 5.06 -4.26 -14.71
CA ILE A 108 4.85 -3.85 -13.32
C ILE A 108 5.83 -2.74 -12.94
N LYS A 109 7.11 -2.88 -13.27
CA LYS A 109 8.14 -1.86 -13.02
C LYS A 109 7.87 -0.55 -13.76
N LEU A 110 7.41 -0.62 -15.01
CA LEU A 110 7.05 0.57 -15.78
C LEU A 110 5.87 1.31 -15.11
N ILE A 111 4.82 0.60 -14.77
CA ILE A 111 3.65 1.18 -14.08
C ILE A 111 4.07 1.78 -12.74
N ALA A 112 4.88 1.09 -11.96
CA ALA A 112 5.40 1.56 -10.69
C ALA A 112 6.20 2.86 -10.86
N LYS A 113 7.09 2.92 -11.85
CA LYS A 113 7.90 4.11 -12.17
C LYS A 113 7.04 5.30 -12.56
N GLU A 114 6.10 5.10 -13.47
CA GLU A 114 5.19 6.17 -13.96
C GLU A 114 4.15 6.59 -12.92
N GLY A 115 3.82 5.69 -12.00
CA GLY A 115 2.83 5.92 -10.94
C GLY A 115 3.40 6.42 -9.62
N THR A 116 4.71 6.62 -9.52
CA THR A 116 5.36 7.08 -8.30
C THR A 116 5.94 8.47 -8.49
N ASP A 117 5.67 9.33 -7.54
CA ASP A 117 6.20 10.70 -7.48
C ASP A 117 6.94 10.92 -6.16
N THR A 118 8.07 11.61 -6.19
CA THR A 118 8.88 11.88 -5.01
C THR A 118 8.14 12.70 -3.94
N THR A 119 7.16 13.51 -4.37
CA THR A 119 6.37 14.38 -3.48
C THR A 119 5.09 13.71 -3.01
N PHE A 120 4.40 12.98 -3.91
CA PHE A 120 3.09 12.41 -3.67
C PHE A 120 3.11 10.91 -3.38
N GLY A 121 4.29 10.26 -3.45
CA GLY A 121 4.45 8.83 -3.23
C GLY A 121 3.68 8.00 -4.25
N ALA A 122 2.96 6.97 -3.79
CA ALA A 122 2.17 6.06 -4.63
C ALA A 122 0.76 6.57 -4.99
N ARG A 123 0.37 7.79 -4.61
CA ARG A 123 -0.97 8.34 -4.91
C ARG A 123 -1.30 8.42 -6.40
N PRO A 124 -0.35 8.78 -7.31
CA PRO A 124 -0.63 8.80 -8.74
C PRO A 124 -0.78 7.42 -9.37
N LEU A 125 -0.43 6.35 -8.66
CA LEU A 125 -0.38 4.97 -9.17
C LEU A 125 -1.71 4.52 -9.80
N ARG A 126 -2.84 4.82 -9.16
CA ARG A 126 -4.16 4.50 -9.72
C ARG A 126 -4.38 5.14 -11.08
N ARG A 127 -3.98 6.41 -11.24
CA ARG A 127 -4.10 7.11 -12.52
C ARG A 127 -3.14 6.55 -13.57
N ALA A 128 -1.94 6.14 -13.14
CA ALA A 128 -0.99 5.49 -14.05
C ALA A 128 -1.54 4.15 -14.55
N ILE A 129 -2.09 3.31 -13.66
CA ILE A 129 -2.74 2.05 -14.05
C ILE A 129 -3.90 2.32 -15.00
N GLN A 130 -4.76 3.28 -14.70
CA GLN A 130 -5.87 3.61 -15.57
C GLN A 130 -5.37 4.03 -16.96
N ARG A 131 -4.49 5.01 -17.04
CA ARG A 131 -3.98 5.57 -18.30
C ARG A 131 -3.17 4.58 -19.13
N LEU A 132 -2.28 3.81 -18.47
CA LEU A 132 -1.32 2.94 -19.17
C LEU A 132 -1.88 1.54 -19.46
N LEU A 133 -2.79 1.06 -18.63
CA LEU A 133 -3.27 -0.31 -18.71
C LEU A 133 -4.78 -0.39 -19.02
N GLU A 134 -5.65 0.24 -18.19
CA GLU A 134 -7.10 0.05 -18.31
C GLU A 134 -7.68 0.71 -19.56
N ASP A 135 -7.29 1.97 -19.86
CA ASP A 135 -7.82 2.70 -21.01
C ASP A 135 -7.41 2.04 -22.35
N PRO A 136 -6.10 1.75 -22.61
CA PRO A 136 -5.70 1.08 -23.85
C PRO A 136 -6.27 -0.34 -23.99
N LEU A 137 -6.38 -1.09 -22.90
CA LEU A 137 -6.99 -2.41 -22.93
C LEU A 137 -8.47 -2.34 -23.29
N SER A 138 -9.21 -1.37 -22.71
CA SER A 138 -10.62 -1.16 -22.99
C SER A 138 -10.85 -0.77 -24.45
N GLU A 139 -10.00 0.06 -25.02
CA GLU A 139 -10.03 0.47 -26.43
C GLU A 139 -9.87 -0.75 -27.35
N GLN A 140 -8.86 -1.59 -27.10
CA GLN A 140 -8.62 -2.83 -27.86
C GLN A 140 -9.74 -3.86 -27.72
N ILE A 141 -10.42 -3.93 -26.58
CA ILE A 141 -11.62 -4.79 -26.40
C ILE A 141 -12.77 -4.23 -27.25
N LEU A 142 -12.99 -2.93 -27.25
CA LEU A 142 -14.05 -2.30 -28.06
C LEU A 142 -13.81 -2.45 -29.56
N GLU A 143 -12.56 -2.42 -30.00
CA GLU A 143 -12.15 -2.69 -31.39
C GLU A 143 -12.28 -4.16 -31.78
N GLY A 144 -12.59 -5.05 -30.82
CA GLY A 144 -12.76 -6.48 -31.06
C GLY A 144 -11.44 -7.25 -31.17
N ARG A 145 -10.32 -6.65 -30.77
CA ARG A 145 -9.03 -7.34 -30.74
C ARG A 145 -9.01 -8.45 -29.68
N TRP A 146 -9.64 -8.20 -28.55
CA TRP A 146 -9.77 -9.15 -27.45
C TRP A 146 -11.24 -9.53 -27.27
N THR A 147 -11.52 -10.82 -27.25
CA THR A 147 -12.87 -11.38 -27.14
C THR A 147 -12.93 -12.39 -25.98
N SER A 148 -14.13 -12.89 -25.69
CA SER A 148 -14.31 -13.97 -24.71
C SER A 148 -13.41 -15.17 -25.07
N GLY A 149 -12.61 -15.62 -24.12
CA GLY A 149 -11.59 -16.67 -24.29
C GLY A 149 -10.18 -16.13 -24.48
N SER A 150 -10.00 -14.83 -24.70
CA SER A 150 -8.67 -14.24 -24.86
C SER A 150 -7.87 -14.20 -23.56
N VAL A 151 -6.57 -14.51 -23.67
CA VAL A 151 -5.56 -14.26 -22.65
C VAL A 151 -4.65 -13.15 -23.15
N VAL A 152 -4.52 -12.09 -22.39
CA VAL A 152 -3.72 -10.91 -22.75
C VAL A 152 -2.45 -10.88 -21.92
N ASP A 153 -1.29 -10.99 -22.55
CA ASP A 153 -0.01 -10.82 -21.90
C ASP A 153 0.52 -9.40 -22.13
N VAL A 154 0.83 -8.70 -21.05
CA VAL A 154 1.31 -7.31 -21.08
C VAL A 154 2.76 -7.26 -20.67
N THR A 155 3.58 -6.67 -21.52
CA THR A 155 5.01 -6.43 -21.28
C THR A 155 5.36 -4.96 -21.51
N ALA A 156 6.54 -4.53 -21.05
CA ALA A 156 7.05 -3.19 -21.34
C ALA A 156 8.15 -3.26 -22.38
N VAL A 157 8.01 -2.50 -23.47
CA VAL A 157 9.00 -2.36 -24.53
C VAL A 157 9.19 -0.86 -24.82
N ASP A 158 10.43 -0.40 -24.80
CA ASP A 158 10.80 1.01 -25.09
C ASP A 158 10.03 2.06 -24.28
N GLY A 159 9.61 1.70 -23.04
CA GLY A 159 8.88 2.61 -22.13
C GLY A 159 7.38 2.65 -22.36
N GLU A 160 6.82 1.77 -23.16
CA GLU A 160 5.40 1.62 -23.41
C GLU A 160 4.90 0.23 -23.06
N LEU A 161 3.62 0.08 -22.68
CA LEU A 161 3.00 -1.22 -22.48
C LEU A 161 2.54 -1.80 -23.81
N VAL A 162 2.96 -3.03 -24.09
CA VAL A 162 2.59 -3.78 -25.27
C VAL A 162 1.69 -4.94 -24.88
N PHE A 163 0.55 -5.07 -25.56
CA PHE A 163 -0.46 -6.09 -25.34
C PHE A 163 -0.35 -7.17 -26.40
N ASN A 164 -0.06 -8.39 -25.98
CA ASN A 164 0.14 -9.54 -26.85
C ASN A 164 -0.88 -10.62 -26.54
N GLU A 165 -1.13 -11.51 -27.53
CA GLU A 165 -1.91 -12.70 -27.30
C GLU A 165 -1.11 -13.66 -26.42
N GLY A 166 -1.66 -13.97 -25.24
CA GLY A 166 -1.07 -14.86 -24.26
C GLY A 166 -1.49 -16.32 -24.48
N THR A 167 -0.66 -17.20 -23.94
CA THR A 167 -0.95 -18.64 -23.92
C THR A 167 -1.29 -19.06 -22.50
N GLY A 168 -2.45 -19.66 -22.29
CA GLY A 168 -2.86 -20.13 -20.96
C GLY A 168 -4.35 -20.40 -20.85
N SER A 169 -4.76 -20.83 -19.68
CA SER A 169 -6.17 -20.99 -19.34
C SER A 169 -6.64 -19.82 -18.49
N ILE A 170 -7.90 -19.43 -18.69
CA ILE A 170 -8.52 -18.39 -17.87
C ILE A 170 -8.76 -18.97 -16.47
N PRO A 171 -8.26 -18.32 -15.41
CA PRO A 171 -8.46 -18.79 -14.05
C PRO A 171 -9.93 -18.80 -13.65
N ALA A 172 -10.30 -19.65 -12.71
CA ALA A 172 -11.63 -19.58 -12.11
C ALA A 172 -11.80 -18.28 -11.30
N PRO A 173 -13.01 -17.70 -11.25
CA PRO A 173 -13.29 -16.50 -10.46
C PRO A 173 -12.87 -16.68 -9.00
N ARG A 174 -12.18 -15.69 -8.43
CA ARG A 174 -11.76 -15.71 -7.02
C ARG A 174 -12.99 -15.64 -6.11
N LYS A 175 -12.98 -16.40 -5.03
CA LYS A 175 -13.97 -16.24 -3.96
C LYS A 175 -13.64 -14.97 -3.17
N ARG A 176 -14.67 -14.19 -2.78
CA ARG A 176 -14.51 -12.94 -2.00
C ARG A 176 -13.60 -13.08 -0.76
N ASP A 177 -13.62 -14.24 -0.10
CA ASP A 177 -12.79 -14.52 1.08
C ASP A 177 -11.30 -14.63 0.78
N SER A 178 -10.90 -14.90 -0.47
CA SER A 178 -9.48 -14.94 -0.85
C SER A 178 -8.89 -13.55 -1.02
N ILE A 179 -9.66 -12.57 -1.50
CA ILE A 179 -9.20 -11.18 -1.67
C ILE A 179 -8.85 -10.56 -0.30
N ALA A 180 -9.69 -10.83 0.71
CA ALA A 180 -9.41 -10.37 2.08
C ALA A 180 -8.13 -10.99 2.65
N ARG A 181 -7.88 -12.28 2.40
CA ARG A 181 -6.65 -12.97 2.83
C ARG A 181 -5.40 -12.48 2.12
N ASP A 182 -5.49 -12.21 0.82
CA ASP A 182 -4.35 -11.70 0.05
C ASP A 182 -3.96 -10.30 0.55
N ALA A 183 -4.94 -9.44 0.85
CA ALA A 183 -4.71 -8.14 1.47
C ALA A 183 -4.12 -8.26 2.89
N GLU A 184 -4.56 -9.23 3.69
CA GLU A 184 -4.05 -9.47 5.04
C GLU A 184 -2.61 -10.02 5.02
N LEU A 185 -2.28 -10.92 4.09
CA LEU A 185 -0.93 -11.44 3.87
C LEU A 185 0.04 -10.34 3.44
N LEU A 186 -0.40 -9.41 2.60
CA LEU A 186 0.42 -8.28 2.18
C LEU A 186 0.63 -7.28 3.32
N LEU A 187 -0.40 -7.01 4.13
CA LEU A 187 -0.28 -6.16 5.31
C LEU A 187 0.66 -6.75 6.37
N THR A 188 0.74 -8.07 6.50
CA THR A 188 1.70 -8.73 7.41
C THR A 188 3.15 -8.66 6.92
N ASN A 189 3.36 -8.55 5.61
CA ASN A 189 4.70 -8.38 5.03
C ASN A 189 5.18 -6.92 5.02
N PHE A 190 4.27 -5.95 5.24
CA PHE A 190 4.67 -4.57 5.47
C PHE A 190 5.22 -4.46 6.90
N ASP A 191 6.53 -4.27 7.03
CA ASP A 191 7.15 -3.90 8.30
C ASP A 191 6.70 -2.48 8.68
N LEU A 192 5.62 -2.41 9.47
CA LEU A 192 5.06 -1.18 10.00
C LEU A 192 5.94 -0.53 11.08
N GLY A 193 7.20 -0.97 11.20
CA GLY A 193 8.15 -0.38 12.13
C GLY A 193 7.79 -0.60 13.60
N HIS A 194 7.18 -1.74 13.91
CA HIS A 194 6.90 -2.14 15.28
C HIS A 194 8.21 -2.38 16.05
N ALA A 195 8.74 -1.32 16.67
CA ALA A 195 9.69 -1.43 17.76
C ALA A 195 8.89 -1.46 19.07
N GLY A 196 8.23 -2.56 19.33
CA GLY A 196 7.51 -2.80 20.57
C GLY A 196 7.31 -4.29 20.73
N SER A 197 8.14 -4.92 21.58
CA SER A 197 7.95 -6.29 22.03
C SER A 197 6.53 -6.48 22.54
N ARG A 198 5.77 -7.38 21.92
CA ARG A 198 4.52 -7.91 22.49
C ARG A 198 4.84 -8.41 23.90
N PRO A 199 4.11 -7.99 24.94
CA PRO A 199 4.20 -8.66 26.21
C PRO A 199 3.72 -10.10 26.01
N ALA A 200 4.48 -11.06 26.49
CA ALA A 200 4.11 -12.46 26.48
C ALA A 200 2.74 -12.65 27.16
N PRO A 201 1.87 -13.54 26.65
CA PRO A 201 0.61 -13.82 27.31
C PRO A 201 0.87 -14.30 28.73
N ALA A 202 0.23 -13.65 29.68
CA ALA A 202 0.32 -14.04 31.11
C ALA A 202 -0.06 -15.50 31.25
N GLY A 203 0.89 -16.30 31.71
CA GLY A 203 0.69 -17.71 31.95
C GLY A 203 -0.45 -17.93 32.95
N SER A 204 -1.34 -18.84 32.62
CA SER A 204 -2.37 -19.35 33.50
C SER A 204 -1.75 -19.91 34.76
N LEU A 205 -1.90 -19.21 35.88
CA LEU A 205 -1.66 -19.76 37.21
C LEU A 205 -2.79 -20.75 37.51
N THR A 206 -2.56 -22.00 37.19
CA THR A 206 -3.32 -23.10 37.79
C THR A 206 -2.86 -23.23 39.23
N GLY A 207 -3.68 -22.72 40.15
CA GLY A 207 -3.54 -22.99 41.57
C GLY A 207 -3.84 -24.46 41.83
N GLY A 208 -2.80 -25.22 42.20
CA GLY A 208 -2.96 -26.52 42.83
C GLY A 208 -3.35 -26.31 44.28
N ALA A 209 -4.54 -26.79 44.62
CA ALA A 209 -4.90 -27.06 46.03
C ALA A 209 -4.34 -28.42 46.37
N ALA A 210 -3.61 -28.47 47.47
CA ALA A 210 -3.33 -29.71 48.20
C ALA A 210 -3.37 -29.38 49.69
N ASP A 211 -4.25 -30.13 50.36
CA ASP A 211 -4.36 -30.42 51.81
C ASP A 211 -4.36 -29.27 52.82
#